data_54e81b586a981f484d7335fbaf019d55
#
_entry.id   54e81b586a981f484d7335fbaf019d55
#
_cell.length_a   1.000
_cell.length_b   1.000
_cell.length_c   1.000
_cell.angle_alpha   90.00
_cell.angle_beta   90.00
_cell.angle_gamma   90.00
#
_symmetry.space_group_name_H-M   'P 1'
#
loop_
_entity.id
_entity.type
_entity.pdbx_description
1 polymer ?
#
loop_
_entity_poly.entity_id
_entity_poly.type
_entity_poly.pdbx_seq_one_letter_code
_entity_poly.pdbx_strand_id
1 'polypeptide(L)'
;MSLENQMQALSAVAMLNAVDAANTAAATSAYISVAGFEGDIAIVISTGILDAGSITYTFSHATDAGGSGDAAIVPQGGALAQITTANDNGNPYIAVFPVSKLQGFIRVIGTIVTGGALVSYTLIGRQKTV
;
A
#
# COMPACT_ATOMS: atom_id res chain seq x y z
N MET A 1 -6.72 23.01 -15.57
CA MET A 1 -5.29 22.69 -15.31
C MET A 1 -4.77 21.80 -16.41
N SER A 2 -3.58 22.07 -16.94
CA SER A 2 -2.99 21.25 -18.00
C SER A 2 -2.57 19.87 -17.43
N LEU A 3 -2.45 18.88 -18.29
CA LEU A 3 -1.98 17.55 -17.92
C LEU A 3 -0.59 17.61 -17.29
N GLU A 4 0.28 18.46 -17.84
CA GLU A 4 1.63 18.68 -17.33
C GLU A 4 1.63 19.12 -15.88
N ASN A 5 0.81 20.13 -15.54
CA ASN A 5 0.71 20.60 -14.16
C ASN A 5 0.13 19.56 -13.22
N GLN A 6 -0.79 18.73 -13.71
CA GLN A 6 -1.34 17.64 -12.91
C GLN A 6 -0.29 16.59 -12.58
N MET A 7 0.54 16.26 -13.55
CA MET A 7 1.62 15.28 -13.35
C MET A 7 2.71 15.82 -12.42
N GLN A 8 3.03 17.09 -12.50
CA GLN A 8 4.00 17.71 -11.60
C GLN A 8 3.54 17.75 -10.15
N ALA A 9 2.24 17.69 -9.90
CA ALA A 9 1.69 17.69 -8.56
C ALA A 9 1.71 16.29 -7.91
N LEU A 10 2.01 15.23 -8.67
CA LEU A 10 2.11 13.89 -8.13
C LEU A 10 3.39 13.72 -7.30
N SER A 11 3.26 13.01 -6.20
CA SER A 11 4.37 12.69 -5.32
C SER A 11 4.32 11.22 -4.95
N ALA A 12 5.47 10.59 -4.82
CA ALA A 12 5.60 9.20 -4.44
C ALA A 12 6.37 9.09 -3.12
N VAL A 13 5.87 8.24 -2.23
CA VAL A 13 6.50 7.96 -0.94
C VAL A 13 6.71 6.45 -0.83
N ALA A 14 7.94 6.03 -0.60
CA ALA A 14 8.22 4.62 -0.32
C ALA A 14 7.65 4.25 1.06
N MET A 15 6.70 3.32 1.09
CA MET A 15 6.14 2.79 2.35
C MET A 15 6.95 1.61 2.86
N LEU A 16 7.43 0.79 1.94
CA LEU A 16 8.32 -0.33 2.22
C LEU A 16 9.25 -0.49 1.02
N ASN A 17 10.54 -0.31 1.24
CA ASN A 17 11.54 -0.58 0.22
C ASN A 17 11.56 -2.07 -0.08
N ALA A 18 12.05 -2.43 -1.28
CA ALA A 18 12.12 -3.83 -1.67
C ALA A 18 12.83 -4.66 -0.59
N VAL A 19 12.15 -5.66 -0.07
CA VAL A 19 12.63 -6.53 1.00
C VAL A 19 12.21 -7.97 0.72
N ASP A 20 13.10 -8.89 1.06
CA ASP A 20 12.78 -10.32 1.03
C ASP A 20 12.02 -10.66 2.31
N ALA A 21 10.70 -10.71 2.19
CA ALA A 21 9.82 -10.91 3.31
C ALA A 21 9.50 -12.40 3.47
N ALA A 22 9.84 -12.94 4.63
CA ALA A 22 9.54 -14.33 4.98
C ALA A 22 8.45 -14.44 6.05
N ASN A 23 7.95 -13.32 6.55
CA ASN A 23 6.91 -13.31 7.58
C ASN A 23 6.14 -11.99 7.54
N THR A 24 5.00 -11.97 8.21
CA THR A 24 4.09 -10.81 8.24
C THR A 24 4.78 -9.54 8.75
N ALA A 25 5.65 -9.66 9.75
CA ALA A 25 6.32 -8.48 10.31
C ALA A 25 7.25 -7.82 9.28
N ALA A 26 7.93 -8.61 8.44
CA ALA A 26 8.79 -8.09 7.39
C ALA A 26 7.99 -7.48 6.24
N ALA A 27 6.75 -7.93 6.03
CA ALA A 27 5.88 -7.45 4.95
C ALA A 27 4.90 -6.36 5.40
N THR A 28 5.01 -5.84 6.63
CA THR A 28 4.15 -4.78 7.15
C THR A 28 4.89 -3.45 7.09
N SER A 29 4.28 -2.45 6.45
CA SER A 29 4.86 -1.12 6.38
C SER A 29 4.67 -0.35 7.70
N ALA A 30 5.42 0.73 7.87
CA ALA A 30 5.10 1.74 8.86
C ALA A 30 3.80 2.47 8.47
N TYR A 31 3.19 3.17 9.42
CA TYR A 31 2.11 4.10 9.11
C TYR A 31 2.70 5.35 8.44
N ILE A 32 2.16 5.68 7.28
CA ILE A 32 2.62 6.82 6.48
C ILE A 32 1.53 7.90 6.49
N SER A 33 1.95 9.14 6.74
CA SER A 33 1.02 10.27 6.74
C SER A 33 0.47 10.53 5.34
N VAL A 34 -0.84 10.75 5.26
CA VAL A 34 -1.53 11.17 4.03
C VAL A 34 -2.01 12.62 4.10
N ALA A 35 -1.62 13.35 5.16
CA ALA A 35 -2.10 14.71 5.38
C ALA A 35 -1.66 15.70 4.29
N GLY A 36 -0.56 15.42 3.59
CA GLY A 36 -0.07 16.25 2.49
C GLY A 36 -0.73 15.98 1.15
N PHE A 37 -1.67 15.05 1.09
CA PHE A 37 -2.31 14.65 -0.17
C PHE A 37 -3.78 15.07 -0.20
N GLU A 38 -4.31 15.23 -1.42
CA GLU A 38 -5.73 15.52 -1.66
C GLU A 38 -6.31 14.56 -2.69
N GLY A 39 -7.63 14.38 -2.66
CA GLY A 39 -8.32 13.48 -3.57
C GLY A 39 -8.09 12.02 -3.23
N ASP A 40 -7.65 11.25 -4.19
CA ASP A 40 -7.35 9.83 -4.01
C ASP A 40 -5.84 9.60 -3.91
N ILE A 41 -5.46 8.63 -3.10
CA ILE A 41 -4.09 8.07 -3.13
C ILE A 41 -4.14 6.67 -3.71
N ALA A 42 -3.02 6.26 -4.31
CA ALA A 42 -2.84 4.90 -4.79
C ALA A 42 -1.63 4.27 -4.10
N ILE A 43 -1.79 3.05 -3.65
CA ILE A 43 -0.67 2.26 -3.13
C ILE A 43 -0.35 1.20 -4.16
N VAL A 44 0.87 1.27 -4.70
CA VAL A 44 1.38 0.31 -5.68
C VAL A 44 2.15 -0.77 -4.93
N ILE A 45 1.71 -2.00 -5.05
CA ILE A 45 2.29 -3.16 -4.38
C ILE A 45 2.94 -4.04 -5.43
N SER A 46 4.25 -4.24 -5.31
CA SER A 46 4.99 -5.16 -6.15
C SER A 46 5.35 -6.40 -5.36
N THR A 47 5.05 -7.58 -5.92
CA THR A 47 5.35 -8.87 -5.32
C THR A 47 6.18 -9.67 -6.31
N GLY A 48 7.32 -10.17 -5.85
CA GLY A 48 8.11 -11.11 -6.63
C GLY A 48 7.52 -12.52 -6.61
N ILE A 49 8.24 -13.46 -7.21
CA ILE A 49 7.81 -14.86 -7.26
C ILE A 49 7.83 -15.45 -5.84
N LEU A 50 6.76 -16.13 -5.46
CA LEU A 50 6.68 -16.84 -4.19
C LEU A 50 7.40 -18.18 -4.28
N ASP A 51 8.19 -18.49 -3.25
CA ASP A 51 8.80 -19.81 -3.12
C ASP A 51 7.74 -20.88 -2.84
N ALA A 52 6.76 -20.54 -2.00
CA ALA A 52 5.67 -21.43 -1.61
C ALA A 52 4.58 -20.62 -0.93
N GLY A 53 3.40 -21.22 -0.77
CA GLY A 53 2.32 -20.65 0.03
C GLY A 53 1.61 -19.48 -0.65
N SER A 54 1.32 -18.46 0.14
CA SER A 54 0.51 -17.34 -0.33
C SER A 54 0.85 -16.05 0.42
N ILE A 55 0.46 -14.91 -0.19
CA ILE A 55 0.49 -13.62 0.47
C ILE A 55 -0.85 -12.91 0.24
N THR A 56 -1.39 -12.31 1.30
CA THR A 56 -2.61 -11.51 1.25
C THR A 56 -2.29 -10.12 1.77
N TYR A 57 -2.69 -9.10 1.02
CA TYR A 57 -2.48 -7.70 1.41
C TYR A 57 -3.75 -7.14 2.01
N THR A 58 -3.62 -6.54 3.18
CA THR A 58 -4.68 -5.82 3.86
C THR A 58 -4.17 -4.43 4.25
N PHE A 59 -5.09 -3.56 4.64
CA PHE A 59 -4.78 -2.17 4.93
C PHE A 59 -5.41 -1.76 6.24
N SER A 60 -4.74 -0.88 6.97
CA SER A 60 -5.34 -0.22 8.12
C SER A 60 -4.96 1.25 8.14
N HIS A 61 -5.79 2.06 8.79
CA HIS A 61 -5.53 3.48 8.98
C HIS A 61 -5.56 3.82 10.46
N ALA A 62 -4.94 4.92 10.83
CA ALA A 62 -4.81 5.35 12.21
C ALA A 62 -4.72 6.87 12.30
N THR A 63 -4.83 7.40 13.52
CA THR A 63 -4.77 8.85 13.75
C THR A 63 -3.36 9.37 13.91
N ASP A 64 -2.39 8.50 14.18
CA ASP A 64 -0.98 8.88 14.31
C ASP A 64 -0.05 7.78 13.79
N ALA A 65 1.23 8.08 13.75
CA ALA A 65 2.26 7.15 13.27
C ALA A 65 2.44 5.92 14.18
N GLY A 66 1.99 5.98 15.41
CA GLY A 66 2.04 4.87 16.36
C GLY A 66 0.86 3.90 16.24
N GLY A 67 -0.12 4.21 15.41
CA GLY A 67 -1.27 3.34 15.17
C GLY A 67 -2.44 3.57 16.12
N SER A 68 -2.54 4.73 16.75
CA SER A 68 -3.68 5.03 17.61
C SER A 68 -4.98 5.02 16.81
N GLY A 69 -6.00 4.38 17.34
CA GLY A 69 -7.29 4.25 16.66
C GLY A 69 -7.26 3.36 15.43
N ASP A 70 -6.31 2.45 15.36
CA ASP A 70 -6.12 1.54 14.21
C ASP A 70 -7.42 0.83 13.85
N ALA A 71 -7.77 0.86 12.59
CA ALA A 71 -8.96 0.20 12.05
C ALA A 71 -8.67 -0.33 10.64
N ALA A 72 -9.25 -1.46 10.32
CA ALA A 72 -9.14 -2.02 8.97
C ALA A 72 -9.87 -1.13 7.96
N ILE A 73 -9.30 -1.02 6.77
CA ILE A 73 -9.92 -0.31 5.65
C ILE A 73 -9.73 -1.14 4.37
N VAL A 74 -10.71 -1.04 3.49
CA VAL A 74 -10.72 -1.76 2.21
C VAL A 74 -10.58 -0.77 1.07
N PRO A 75 -9.73 -1.04 0.05
CA PRO A 75 -9.58 -0.14 -1.09
C PRO A 75 -10.85 -0.05 -1.93
N GLN A 76 -10.94 0.98 -2.74
CA GLN A 76 -12.01 1.09 -3.73
C GLN A 76 -11.98 -0.14 -4.64
N GLY A 77 -13.16 -0.68 -4.91
CA GLY A 77 -13.30 -1.90 -5.69
C GLY A 77 -13.23 -3.19 -4.89
N GLY A 78 -12.94 -3.12 -3.59
CA GLY A 78 -12.92 -4.26 -2.69
C GLY A 78 -11.52 -4.75 -2.31
N ALA A 79 -11.46 -5.81 -1.53
CA ALA A 79 -10.20 -6.41 -1.09
C ALA A 79 -9.39 -6.95 -2.27
N LEU A 80 -8.06 -6.86 -2.16
CA LEU A 80 -7.16 -7.42 -3.18
C LEU A 80 -7.18 -8.95 -3.10
N ALA A 81 -7.07 -9.58 -4.27
CA ALA A 81 -7.03 -11.04 -4.34
C ALA A 81 -5.73 -11.57 -3.73
N GLN A 82 -5.81 -12.74 -3.12
CA GLN A 82 -4.64 -13.43 -2.59
C GLN A 82 -3.69 -13.83 -3.73
N ILE A 83 -2.39 -13.69 -3.49
CA ILE A 83 -1.34 -14.14 -4.42
C ILE A 83 -0.86 -15.51 -3.96
N THR A 84 -0.81 -16.46 -4.89
CA THR A 84 -0.27 -17.80 -4.69
C THR A 84 0.83 -18.07 -5.72
N THR A 85 1.49 -19.20 -5.62
CA THR A 85 2.51 -19.59 -6.62
C THR A 85 1.95 -19.75 -8.04
N ALA A 86 0.63 -19.85 -8.19
CA ALA A 86 -0.01 -19.97 -9.50
C ALA A 86 -0.21 -18.62 -10.19
N ASN A 87 -0.18 -17.51 -9.45
CA ASN A 87 -0.46 -16.17 -9.99
C ASN A 87 0.52 -15.09 -9.51
N ASP A 88 1.69 -15.49 -9.04
CA ASP A 88 2.69 -14.58 -8.47
C ASP A 88 3.51 -13.80 -9.50
N ASN A 89 3.41 -14.14 -10.76
CA ASN A 89 4.06 -13.42 -11.85
C ASN A 89 3.18 -12.34 -12.47
N GLY A 90 2.14 -11.97 -11.76
CA GLY A 90 1.20 -10.96 -12.24
C GLY A 90 1.73 -9.54 -12.17
N ASN A 91 0.90 -8.63 -12.61
CA ASN A 91 1.18 -7.20 -12.55
C ASN A 91 1.15 -6.69 -11.10
N PRO A 92 1.75 -5.52 -10.83
CA PRO A 92 1.61 -4.90 -9.52
C PRO A 92 0.14 -4.68 -9.17
N TYR A 93 -0.19 -4.86 -7.90
CA TYR A 93 -1.51 -4.48 -7.38
C TYR A 93 -1.52 -2.97 -7.11
N ILE A 94 -2.67 -2.36 -7.38
CA ILE A 94 -2.89 -0.95 -7.11
C ILE A 94 -4.14 -0.83 -6.24
N ALA A 95 -3.96 -0.31 -5.03
CA ALA A 95 -5.04 -0.07 -4.09
C ALA A 95 -5.30 1.43 -4.00
N VAL A 96 -6.53 1.86 -4.25
CA VAL A 96 -6.91 3.27 -4.26
C VAL A 96 -7.78 3.58 -3.07
N PHE A 97 -7.48 4.68 -2.38
CA PHE A 97 -8.24 5.15 -1.22
C PHE A 97 -8.51 6.64 -1.34
N PRO A 98 -9.75 7.10 -1.10
CA PRO A 98 -10.01 8.53 -0.94
C PRO A 98 -9.42 9.01 0.38
N VAL A 99 -8.62 10.06 0.33
CA VAL A 99 -7.96 10.63 1.52
C VAL A 99 -8.99 11.02 2.58
N SER A 100 -10.15 11.51 2.14
CA SER A 100 -11.23 11.95 3.04
C SER A 100 -11.79 10.84 3.94
N LYS A 101 -11.57 9.58 3.59
CA LYS A 101 -12.04 8.44 4.39
C LYS A 101 -10.96 7.88 5.31
N LEU A 102 -9.75 8.43 5.26
CA LEU A 102 -8.63 7.98 6.08
C LEU A 102 -8.49 8.85 7.33
N GLN A 103 -7.98 8.27 8.40
CA GLN A 103 -7.79 8.97 9.67
C GLN A 103 -6.51 9.81 9.72
N GLY A 104 -5.72 9.83 8.64
CA GLY A 104 -4.50 10.63 8.54
C GLY A 104 -3.25 9.81 8.27
N PHE A 105 -3.23 8.53 8.63
CA PHE A 105 -2.11 7.62 8.42
C PHE A 105 -2.62 6.29 7.87
N ILE A 106 -1.86 5.69 6.97
CA ILE A 106 -2.21 4.40 6.37
C ILE A 106 -1.00 3.47 6.35
N ARG A 107 -1.24 2.18 6.48
CA ARG A 107 -0.20 1.16 6.31
C ARG A 107 -0.72 -0.02 5.50
N VAL A 108 0.22 -0.77 4.92
CA VAL A 108 -0.03 -2.03 4.24
C VAL A 108 0.45 -3.17 5.14
N ILE A 109 -0.35 -4.22 5.21
CA ILE A 109 0.00 -5.45 5.93
C ILE A 109 0.00 -6.58 4.91
N GLY A 110 1.16 -7.18 4.70
CA GLY A 110 1.28 -8.39 3.89
C GLY A 110 1.29 -9.61 4.79
N THR A 111 0.26 -10.44 4.72
CA THR A 111 0.18 -11.67 5.51
C THR A 111 0.68 -12.84 4.69
N ILE A 112 1.80 -13.41 5.09
CA ILE A 112 2.48 -14.51 4.39
C ILE A 112 2.16 -15.81 5.10
N VAL A 113 1.73 -16.80 4.31
CA VAL A 113 1.50 -18.17 4.77
C VAL A 113 2.47 -19.06 4.02
N THR A 114 3.49 -19.55 4.72
CA THR A 114 4.55 -20.41 4.20
C THR A 114 5.39 -19.71 3.10
N GLY A 115 6.69 -19.88 3.15
CA GLY A 115 7.61 -19.31 2.16
C GLY A 115 7.83 -17.82 2.33
N GLY A 116 8.24 -17.15 1.24
CA GLY A 116 8.51 -15.73 1.23
C GLY A 116 8.52 -15.17 -0.19
N ALA A 117 8.61 -13.86 -0.28
CA ALA A 117 8.67 -13.14 -1.55
C ALA A 117 9.36 -11.80 -1.38
N LEU A 118 9.90 -11.27 -2.46
CA LEU A 118 10.32 -9.88 -2.52
C LEU A 118 9.06 -9.02 -2.62
N VAL A 119 8.91 -8.05 -1.72
CA VAL A 119 7.77 -7.14 -1.72
C VAL A 119 8.24 -5.70 -1.60
N SER A 120 7.49 -4.79 -2.22
CA SER A 120 7.69 -3.35 -2.06
C SER A 120 6.37 -2.61 -2.18
N TYR A 121 6.22 -1.52 -1.42
CA TYR A 121 5.01 -0.71 -1.42
C TYR A 121 5.38 0.74 -1.65
N THR A 122 4.68 1.41 -2.57
CA THR A 122 4.86 2.83 -2.86
C THR A 122 3.50 3.52 -2.87
N LEU A 123 3.39 4.59 -2.10
CA LEU A 123 2.20 5.44 -2.09
C LEU A 123 2.40 6.56 -3.10
N ILE A 124 1.41 6.79 -3.95
CA ILE A 124 1.40 7.87 -4.93
C ILE A 124 0.15 8.70 -4.68
N GLY A 125 0.30 9.99 -4.63
CA GLY A 125 -0.81 10.89 -4.46
C GLY A 125 -0.53 12.28 -5.01
N ARG A 126 -1.59 13.07 -5.09
CA ARG A 126 -1.50 14.46 -5.50
C ARG A 126 -1.26 15.31 -4.26
N GLN A 127 -0.19 16.08 -4.26
CA GLN A 127 0.09 17.00 -3.17
C GLN A 127 -0.94 18.13 -3.14
N LYS A 128 -1.33 18.51 -1.92
CA LYS A 128 -2.16 19.69 -1.73
C LYS A 128 -1.44 20.92 -2.24
N THR A 129 -2.17 21.72 -3.00
CA THR A 129 -1.70 23.07 -3.34
C THR A 129 -2.02 23.99 -2.15
N VAL A 130 -1.04 24.75 -1.75
CA VAL A 130 -1.16 25.70 -0.66
C VAL A 130 -1.53 27.07 -1.20
#